data_fc702bc22860462455a1a39baa15899b
#
_entry.id   fc702bc22860462455a1a39baa15899b
#
_cell.length_a   1.000
_cell.length_b   1.000
_cell.length_c   1.000
_cell.angle_alpha   90.00
_cell.angle_beta   90.00
_cell.angle_gamma   90.00
#
_symmetry.space_group_name_H-M   'P 1'
#
loop_
_entity.id
_entity.type
_entity.pdbx_description
1 polymer ?
#
loop_
_entity_poly.entity_id
_entity_poly.type
_entity_poly.pdbx_seq_one_letter_code
_entity_poly.pdbx_strand_id
1 'polypeptide(L)'
;MNRVLLNNVDHAELRVAPRVGADHGDRANQLPIFPAEFEQAQRDFPILFRRDGDSIDAIVLLGLDPDENLFLGEQGWTSRYVPAVQRRGPFSIGVAAGASDAEPMVHVDLDDPRVGDDGGLPLFLPHGGDAPYLQHVAAALRVIYEGSQQARATNAQLAAAGLLREVVLEIDLGDEGGYNVPGVLAVDEEALAALPDAEVVRLHRAGLLRLATMAAASLANVSRLIELKNKKRAGV
;
A
#
# COMPACT_ATOMS: atom_id res chain seq x y z
N MET A 1 20.00 -5.22 10.69
CA MET A 1 18.70 -4.58 11.01
C MET A 1 18.72 -4.26 12.51
N ASN A 2 18.88 -2.99 12.85
CA ASN A 2 18.99 -2.49 14.22
C ASN A 2 17.75 -1.63 14.56
N ARG A 3 16.66 -2.31 14.90
CA ARG A 3 15.39 -1.65 15.24
C ARG A 3 15.37 -1.29 16.72
N VAL A 4 15.23 0.00 17.00
CA VAL A 4 15.14 0.54 18.35
C VAL A 4 13.81 1.29 18.54
N LEU A 5 13.35 1.34 19.78
CA LEU A 5 12.21 2.16 20.16
C LEU A 5 12.58 3.65 19.96
N LEU A 6 11.80 4.33 19.14
CA LEU A 6 12.00 5.78 18.93
C LEU A 6 11.53 6.55 20.15
N ASN A 7 12.41 7.43 20.66
CA ASN A 7 12.09 8.36 21.76
C ASN A 7 12.82 9.69 21.58
N ASN A 8 12.33 10.73 22.19
CA ASN A 8 12.83 12.09 22.05
C ASN A 8 14.01 12.44 22.96
N VAL A 9 14.52 11.49 23.75
CA VAL A 9 15.70 11.68 24.60
C VAL A 9 16.95 11.18 23.86
N ASP A 10 16.94 9.91 23.49
CA ASP A 10 18.10 9.27 22.83
C ASP A 10 18.20 9.66 21.34
N HIS A 11 17.08 10.04 20.72
CA HIS A 11 16.98 10.32 19.28
C HIS A 11 16.62 11.78 18.99
N ALA A 12 16.85 12.72 19.95
CA ALA A 12 16.49 14.14 19.81
C ALA A 12 17.08 14.77 18.54
N GLU A 13 18.33 14.43 18.22
CA GLU A 13 19.06 14.97 17.07
C GLU A 13 18.98 14.07 15.82
N LEU A 14 18.24 12.95 15.90
CA LEU A 14 18.16 12.02 14.79
C LEU A 14 17.44 12.64 13.59
N ARG A 15 18.04 12.47 12.42
CA ARG A 15 17.51 12.96 11.15
C ARG A 15 17.30 11.80 10.19
N VAL A 16 16.34 11.96 9.29
CA VAL A 16 16.03 10.95 8.26
C VAL A 16 15.85 11.65 6.91
N ALA A 17 16.58 11.18 5.92
CA ALA A 17 16.41 11.65 4.56
C ALA A 17 15.15 11.01 3.95
N PRO A 18 14.17 11.79 3.47
CA PRO A 18 12.97 11.26 2.82
C PRO A 18 13.30 10.83 1.37
N ARG A 19 14.31 9.96 1.21
CA ARG A 19 14.73 9.45 -0.09
C ARG A 19 13.78 8.36 -0.55
N VAL A 20 13.44 8.44 -1.81
CA VAL A 20 12.65 7.48 -2.55
C VAL A 20 13.55 6.92 -3.66
N GLY A 21 13.42 5.65 -3.95
CA GLY A 21 14.19 5.04 -5.03
C GLY A 21 14.32 3.54 -4.91
N ALA A 22 14.95 2.97 -5.90
CA ALA A 22 15.16 1.55 -6.03
C ALA A 22 15.86 0.92 -4.82
N ASP A 23 16.86 1.62 -4.29
CA ASP A 23 17.69 1.17 -3.17
C ASP A 23 16.96 1.25 -1.81
N HIS A 24 15.77 1.84 -1.81
CA HIS A 24 14.94 2.02 -0.61
C HIS A 24 13.65 1.16 -0.63
N GLY A 25 13.60 0.15 -1.50
CA GLY A 25 12.47 -0.78 -1.59
C GLY A 25 11.29 -0.28 -2.43
N ASP A 26 11.46 0.82 -3.19
CA ASP A 26 10.38 1.38 -4.04
C ASP A 26 10.19 0.64 -5.37
N ARG A 27 11.01 -0.37 -5.69
CA ARG A 27 10.93 -1.16 -6.93
C ARG A 27 9.85 -2.22 -6.94
N ALA A 28 9.19 -2.48 -5.84
CA ALA A 28 8.18 -3.53 -5.78
C ALA A 28 7.08 -3.32 -6.84
N ASN A 29 6.78 -4.38 -7.62
CA ASN A 29 5.74 -4.34 -8.64
C ASN A 29 4.32 -4.42 -8.08
N GLN A 30 4.19 -4.72 -6.80
CA GLN A 30 2.94 -4.73 -6.06
C GLN A 30 3.18 -4.38 -4.60
N LEU A 31 2.21 -3.74 -3.97
CA LEU A 31 2.26 -3.42 -2.54
C LEU A 31 0.92 -3.73 -1.89
N PRO A 32 0.92 -4.20 -0.64
CA PRO A 32 -0.31 -4.33 0.14
C PRO A 32 -0.89 -2.95 0.43
N ILE A 33 -2.21 -2.87 0.42
CA ILE A 33 -2.97 -1.70 0.83
C ILE A 33 -4.09 -2.11 1.80
N PHE A 34 -4.55 -1.16 2.56
CA PHE A 34 -5.58 -1.36 3.57
C PHE A 34 -6.90 -0.66 3.18
N PRO A 35 -8.05 -1.07 3.74
CA PRO A 35 -9.36 -0.52 3.38
C PRO A 35 -9.42 1.01 3.38
N ALA A 36 -8.73 1.67 4.31
CA ALA A 36 -8.67 3.13 4.40
C ALA A 36 -7.94 3.80 3.21
N GLU A 37 -7.16 3.04 2.44
CA GLU A 37 -6.38 3.55 1.31
C GLU A 37 -7.11 3.45 -0.02
N PHE A 38 -8.18 2.64 -0.13
CA PHE A 38 -8.85 2.36 -1.40
C PHE A 38 -9.29 3.61 -2.14
N GLU A 39 -9.81 4.61 -1.43
CA GLU A 39 -10.28 5.86 -2.04
C GLU A 39 -9.17 6.63 -2.76
N GLN A 40 -7.96 6.62 -2.22
CA GLN A 40 -6.84 7.31 -2.83
C GLN A 40 -6.16 6.41 -3.88
N ALA A 41 -5.93 5.15 -3.53
CA ALA A 41 -5.24 4.19 -4.37
C ALA A 41 -5.96 3.95 -5.71
N GLN A 42 -7.29 3.85 -5.72
CA GLN A 42 -8.10 3.60 -6.91
C GLN A 42 -7.97 4.68 -8.01
N ARG A 43 -7.42 5.84 -7.67
CA ARG A 43 -7.24 6.94 -8.63
C ARG A 43 -6.04 6.75 -9.56
N ASP A 44 -5.08 5.93 -9.14
CA ASP A 44 -3.83 5.74 -9.86
C ASP A 44 -3.52 4.28 -10.17
N PHE A 45 -3.98 3.34 -9.33
CA PHE A 45 -3.56 1.94 -9.35
C PHE A 45 -4.73 0.98 -9.55
N PRO A 46 -4.54 -0.13 -10.26
CA PRO A 46 -5.44 -1.27 -10.16
C PRO A 46 -5.37 -1.86 -8.74
N ILE A 47 -6.53 -2.04 -8.11
CA ILE A 47 -6.67 -2.72 -6.83
C ILE A 47 -7.11 -4.15 -7.11
N LEU A 48 -6.29 -5.10 -6.68
CA LEU A 48 -6.50 -6.52 -6.81
C LEU A 48 -6.43 -7.17 -5.43
N PHE A 49 -6.75 -8.45 -5.38
CA PHE A 49 -6.61 -9.22 -4.16
C PHE A 49 -5.73 -10.44 -4.43
N ARG A 50 -5.00 -10.87 -3.43
CA ARG A 50 -4.14 -12.06 -3.51
C ARG A 50 -4.41 -12.96 -2.32
N ARG A 51 -4.50 -14.25 -2.61
CA ARG A 51 -4.63 -15.28 -1.58
C ARG A 51 -3.25 -15.60 -1.01
N ASP A 52 -3.13 -15.56 0.32
CA ASP A 52 -1.95 -16.02 1.05
C ASP A 52 -2.41 -17.01 2.13
N GLY A 53 -2.24 -18.31 1.85
CA GLY A 53 -2.83 -19.37 2.65
C GLY A 53 -4.34 -19.19 2.78
N ASP A 54 -4.81 -19.05 4.01
CA ASP A 54 -6.24 -18.84 4.32
C ASP A 54 -6.64 -17.36 4.32
N SER A 55 -5.70 -16.44 4.12
CA SER A 55 -5.99 -15.00 4.06
C SER A 55 -6.15 -14.51 2.62
N ILE A 56 -6.82 -13.39 2.49
CA ILE A 56 -6.93 -12.63 1.24
C ILE A 56 -6.49 -11.21 1.56
N ASP A 57 -5.46 -10.75 0.86
CA ASP A 57 -4.89 -9.42 1.04
C ASP A 57 -5.16 -8.56 -0.19
N ALA A 58 -5.52 -7.29 0.05
CA ALA A 58 -5.67 -6.32 -1.02
C ALA A 58 -4.30 -5.77 -1.40
N ILE A 59 -4.05 -5.67 -2.69
CA ILE A 59 -2.80 -5.15 -3.25
C ILE A 59 -3.08 -4.10 -4.33
N VAL A 60 -2.12 -3.22 -4.56
CA VAL A 60 -2.04 -2.41 -5.77
C VAL A 60 -0.98 -2.96 -6.69
N LEU A 61 -1.26 -2.96 -8.00
CA LEU A 61 -0.29 -3.33 -9.03
C LEU A 61 0.45 -2.07 -9.50
N LEU A 62 1.77 -2.10 -9.43
CA LEU A 62 2.65 -0.97 -9.73
C LEU A 62 3.56 -1.21 -10.94
N GLY A 63 3.74 -2.46 -11.32
CA GLY A 63 4.59 -2.86 -12.42
C GLY A 63 4.23 -4.25 -12.93
N LEU A 64 4.78 -4.61 -14.08
CA LEU A 64 4.51 -5.87 -14.77
C LEU A 64 5.65 -6.89 -14.63
N ASP A 65 6.88 -6.40 -14.50
CA ASP A 65 8.04 -7.25 -14.20
C ASP A 65 8.30 -7.33 -12.68
N PRO A 66 8.92 -8.40 -12.20
CA PRO A 66 9.50 -8.42 -10.87
C PRO A 66 10.44 -7.21 -10.68
N ASP A 67 10.44 -6.64 -9.47
CA ASP A 67 11.29 -5.48 -9.14
C ASP A 67 11.10 -4.26 -10.06
N GLU A 68 9.89 -4.05 -10.55
CA GLU A 68 9.52 -2.90 -11.36
C GLU A 68 8.39 -2.10 -10.73
N ASN A 69 8.62 -0.81 -10.53
CA ASN A 69 7.58 0.15 -10.22
C ASN A 69 7.52 1.20 -11.33
N LEU A 70 6.46 1.17 -12.12
CA LEU A 70 6.25 2.09 -13.26
C LEU A 70 5.86 3.50 -12.83
N PHE A 71 5.51 3.68 -11.56
CA PHE A 71 5.23 4.99 -10.96
C PHE A 71 6.44 5.60 -10.26
N LEU A 72 7.62 5.01 -10.43
CA LEU A 72 8.87 5.54 -9.88
C LEU A 72 9.66 6.26 -10.98
N GLY A 73 9.70 7.58 -10.90
CA GLY A 73 10.51 8.43 -11.76
C GLY A 73 11.81 8.88 -11.09
N GLU A 74 12.60 9.69 -11.78
CA GLU A 74 13.88 10.21 -11.27
C GLU A 74 13.75 11.06 -10.00
N GLN A 75 12.64 11.75 -9.83
CA GLN A 75 12.36 12.62 -8.68
C GLN A 75 11.47 11.96 -7.60
N GLY A 76 11.23 10.65 -7.71
CA GLY A 76 10.38 9.89 -6.80
C GLY A 76 9.08 9.40 -7.45
N TRP A 77 8.06 9.18 -6.64
CA TRP A 77 6.77 8.69 -7.10
C TRP A 77 6.04 9.70 -7.99
N THR A 78 5.55 9.24 -9.13
CA THR A 78 4.77 10.04 -10.10
C THR A 78 3.27 9.89 -9.92
N SER A 79 2.82 9.00 -9.04
CA SER A 79 1.42 8.84 -8.65
C SER A 79 1.00 9.92 -7.66
N ARG A 80 -0.31 10.20 -7.58
CA ARG A 80 -0.89 11.15 -6.60
C ARG A 80 -0.86 10.59 -5.19
N TYR A 81 -0.90 9.26 -5.09
CA TYR A 81 -0.91 8.53 -3.84
C TYR A 81 0.30 7.61 -3.75
N VAL A 82 0.89 7.52 -2.57
CA VAL A 82 1.93 6.54 -2.24
C VAL A 82 1.38 5.64 -1.13
N PRO A 83 1.38 4.30 -1.30
CA PRO A 83 0.90 3.38 -0.28
C PRO A 83 1.57 3.57 1.08
N ALA A 84 0.80 3.39 2.16
CA ALA A 84 1.26 3.64 3.53
C ALA A 84 2.51 2.83 3.88
N VAL A 85 2.62 1.61 3.34
CA VAL A 85 3.79 0.73 3.54
C VAL A 85 5.09 1.32 2.99
N GLN A 86 5.03 2.21 1.99
CA GLN A 86 6.20 2.94 1.49
C GLN A 86 6.41 4.26 2.25
N ARG A 87 5.33 4.99 2.55
CA ARG A 87 5.41 6.26 3.27
C ARG A 87 6.00 6.13 4.67
N ARG A 88 5.91 4.94 5.28
CA ARG A 88 6.50 4.70 6.61
C ARG A 88 8.03 4.81 6.63
N GLY A 89 8.71 4.68 5.48
CA GLY A 89 10.18 4.72 5.40
C GLY A 89 10.86 3.70 6.32
N PRO A 90 11.93 4.09 7.06
CA PRO A 90 12.68 3.22 7.95
C PRO A 90 11.96 2.90 9.27
N PHE A 91 10.71 3.33 9.42
CA PHE A 91 9.95 3.16 10.66
C PHE A 91 9.06 1.93 10.62
N SER A 92 8.77 1.41 11.79
CA SER A 92 7.82 0.33 12.01
C SER A 92 7.02 0.56 13.29
N ILE A 93 5.87 -0.10 13.38
CA ILE A 93 5.06 -0.08 14.59
C ILE A 93 5.17 -1.44 15.26
N GLY A 94 5.35 -1.45 16.56
CA GLY A 94 5.40 -2.65 17.38
C GLY A 94 4.52 -2.51 18.60
N VAL A 95 4.09 -3.64 19.13
CA VAL A 95 3.35 -3.74 20.38
C VAL A 95 4.23 -4.50 21.36
N ALA A 96 4.30 -4.08 22.62
CA ALA A 96 5.07 -4.76 23.63
C ALA A 96 4.56 -6.22 23.79
N ALA A 97 5.48 -7.18 23.75
CA ALA A 97 5.12 -8.58 23.85
C ALA A 97 4.43 -8.86 25.21
N GLY A 98 3.28 -9.52 25.17
CA GLY A 98 2.55 -9.99 26.35
C GLY A 98 1.53 -9.04 26.97
N ALA A 99 1.31 -7.85 26.40
CA ALA A 99 0.28 -6.93 26.85
C ALA A 99 -0.82 -6.79 25.79
N SER A 100 -2.03 -7.29 26.10
CA SER A 100 -3.19 -7.20 25.19
C SER A 100 -3.65 -5.77 24.90
N ASP A 101 -3.32 -4.83 25.79
CA ASP A 101 -3.72 -3.42 25.73
C ASP A 101 -2.51 -2.48 25.62
N ALA A 102 -1.34 -2.99 25.17
CA ALA A 102 -0.16 -2.15 25.01
C ALA A 102 -0.37 -1.16 23.87
N GLU A 103 -0.07 0.10 24.15
CA GLU A 103 -0.05 1.13 23.12
C GLU A 103 0.99 0.79 22.04
N PRO A 104 0.62 0.98 20.76
CA PRO A 104 1.56 0.76 19.67
C PRO A 104 2.69 1.79 19.72
N MET A 105 3.93 1.30 19.64
CA MET A 105 5.13 2.11 19.72
C MET A 105 5.85 2.18 18.38
N VAL A 106 6.42 3.34 18.07
CA VAL A 106 7.20 3.55 16.85
C VAL A 106 8.64 3.10 17.07
N HIS A 107 9.14 2.28 16.15
CA HIS A 107 10.54 1.87 16.08
C HIS A 107 11.18 2.43 14.83
N VAL A 108 12.47 2.73 14.90
CA VAL A 108 13.31 3.14 13.76
C VAL A 108 14.41 2.10 13.54
N ASP A 109 14.71 1.79 12.27
CA ASP A 109 15.85 0.94 11.90
C ASP A 109 17.08 1.84 11.69
N LEU A 110 18.01 1.81 12.65
CA LEU A 110 19.22 2.62 12.60
C LEU A 110 20.23 2.16 11.54
N ASP A 111 20.08 0.95 11.00
CA ASP A 111 20.91 0.45 9.90
C ASP A 111 20.39 0.91 8.51
N ASP A 112 19.22 1.55 8.45
CA ASP A 112 18.69 2.06 7.19
C ASP A 112 19.53 3.26 6.70
N PRO A 113 19.99 3.28 5.44
CA PRO A 113 20.88 4.34 4.92
C PRO A 113 20.25 5.74 4.87
N ARG A 114 18.95 5.85 5.10
CA ARG A 114 18.25 7.14 5.23
C ARG A 114 18.35 7.74 6.61
N VAL A 115 18.75 6.95 7.61
CA VAL A 115 18.80 7.37 9.02
C VAL A 115 20.20 7.91 9.36
N GLY A 116 20.27 9.04 10.07
CA GLY A 116 21.51 9.67 10.47
C GLY A 116 22.14 10.60 9.42
N ASP A 117 21.46 10.86 8.31
CA ASP A 117 21.92 11.80 7.28
C ASP A 117 21.79 13.25 7.75
N ASP A 118 22.89 13.97 7.83
CA ASP A 118 22.95 15.38 8.25
C ASP A 118 22.08 16.31 7.37
N GLY A 119 21.83 15.94 6.12
CA GLY A 119 20.89 16.60 5.21
C GLY A 119 19.43 16.21 5.40
N GLY A 120 19.13 15.28 6.31
CA GLY A 120 17.80 14.76 6.55
C GLY A 120 16.88 15.71 7.32
N LEU A 121 15.60 15.37 7.39
CA LEU A 121 14.60 16.07 8.17
C LEU A 121 14.67 15.65 9.65
N PRO A 122 14.51 16.58 10.60
CA PRO A 122 14.46 16.26 12.01
C PRO A 122 13.21 15.44 12.34
N LEU A 123 13.33 14.56 13.32
CA LEU A 123 12.19 13.80 13.85
C LEU A 123 11.46 14.54 14.97
N PHE A 124 12.21 15.30 15.75
CA PHE A 124 11.69 16.04 16.90
C PHE A 124 11.94 17.54 16.76
N LEU A 125 11.07 18.32 17.37
CA LEU A 125 11.22 19.78 17.45
C LEU A 125 12.18 20.14 18.58
N PRO A 126 12.92 21.30 18.50
CA PRO A 126 13.91 21.71 19.51
C PRO A 126 13.36 21.83 20.93
N HIS A 127 12.07 22.09 21.08
CA HIS A 127 11.40 22.26 22.37
C HIS A 127 10.48 21.09 22.74
N GLY A 128 10.68 19.94 22.09
CA GLY A 128 9.87 18.74 22.27
C GLY A 128 8.68 18.68 21.30
N GLY A 129 8.14 17.49 21.16
CA GLY A 129 7.07 17.17 20.21
C GLY A 129 7.59 16.71 18.85
N ASP A 130 6.70 16.08 18.09
CA ASP A 130 7.01 15.47 16.80
C ASP A 130 7.15 16.52 15.70
N ALA A 131 8.24 16.47 14.95
CA ALA A 131 8.40 17.28 13.75
C ALA A 131 7.44 16.84 12.63
N PRO A 132 7.12 17.71 11.63
CA PRO A 132 6.15 17.38 10.58
C PRO A 132 6.43 16.08 9.83
N TYR A 133 7.70 15.72 9.63
CA TYR A 133 8.07 14.46 9.00
C TYR A 133 7.66 13.25 9.86
N LEU A 134 7.93 13.27 11.16
CA LEU A 134 7.52 12.21 12.07
C LEU A 134 6.00 12.11 12.18
N GLN A 135 5.27 13.23 12.18
CA GLN A 135 3.80 13.23 12.13
C GLN A 135 3.27 12.55 10.86
N HIS A 136 3.90 12.82 9.71
CA HIS A 136 3.54 12.15 8.45
C HIS A 136 3.79 10.64 8.51
N VAL A 137 4.93 10.22 9.05
CA VAL A 137 5.26 8.80 9.27
C VAL A 137 4.27 8.15 10.24
N ALA A 138 3.96 8.80 11.36
CA ALA A 138 3.00 8.30 12.35
C ALA A 138 1.61 8.09 11.74
N ALA A 139 1.17 8.99 10.85
CA ALA A 139 -0.08 8.83 10.12
C ALA A 139 -0.05 7.59 9.19
N ALA A 140 1.06 7.34 8.48
CA ALA A 140 1.23 6.15 7.66
C ALA A 140 1.24 4.86 8.50
N LEU A 141 1.96 4.86 9.61
CA LEU A 141 2.01 3.73 10.55
C LEU A 141 0.65 3.43 11.16
N ARG A 142 -0.16 4.45 11.46
CA ARG A 142 -1.53 4.26 11.95
C ARG A 142 -2.39 3.56 10.90
N VAL A 143 -2.33 3.99 9.64
CA VAL A 143 -3.06 3.32 8.54
C VAL A 143 -2.67 1.85 8.43
N ILE A 144 -1.38 1.52 8.56
CA ILE A 144 -0.88 0.14 8.53
C ILE A 144 -1.41 -0.64 9.74
N TYR A 145 -1.30 -0.09 10.94
CA TYR A 145 -1.67 -0.78 12.18
C TYR A 145 -3.17 -1.07 12.25
N GLU A 146 -3.99 -0.04 12.10
CA GLU A 146 -5.45 -0.17 12.13
C GLU A 146 -5.94 -1.00 10.94
N GLY A 147 -5.36 -0.75 9.75
CA GLY A 147 -5.71 -1.44 8.53
C GLY A 147 -5.40 -2.93 8.57
N SER A 148 -4.24 -3.33 9.10
CA SER A 148 -3.85 -4.75 9.21
C SER A 148 -4.79 -5.56 10.09
N GLN A 149 -5.35 -4.95 11.12
CA GLN A 149 -6.33 -5.60 12.01
C GLN A 149 -7.68 -5.82 11.32
N GLN A 150 -8.08 -4.90 10.45
CA GLN A 150 -9.39 -4.92 9.79
C GLN A 150 -9.37 -5.64 8.45
N ALA A 151 -8.25 -5.60 7.72
CA ALA A 151 -8.15 -6.07 6.34
C ALA A 151 -8.60 -7.52 6.17
N ARG A 152 -8.13 -8.42 7.04
CA ARG A 152 -8.47 -9.84 6.95
C ARG A 152 -9.97 -10.10 7.02
N ALA A 153 -10.64 -9.49 7.99
CA ALA A 153 -12.09 -9.63 8.14
C ALA A 153 -12.87 -8.97 6.99
N THR A 154 -12.41 -7.80 6.54
CA THR A 154 -12.98 -7.05 5.42
C THR A 154 -12.91 -7.87 4.13
N ASN A 155 -11.74 -8.36 3.77
CA ASN A 155 -11.52 -9.11 2.53
C ASN A 155 -12.21 -10.47 2.57
N ALA A 156 -12.23 -11.15 3.72
CA ALA A 156 -12.99 -12.39 3.91
C ALA A 156 -14.50 -12.18 3.71
N GLN A 157 -15.06 -11.07 4.16
CA GLN A 157 -16.46 -10.74 3.95
C GLN A 157 -16.78 -10.44 2.48
N LEU A 158 -15.89 -9.79 1.72
CA LEU A 158 -16.04 -9.61 0.28
C LEU A 158 -16.04 -10.97 -0.46
N ALA A 159 -15.14 -11.86 -0.07
CA ALA A 159 -15.08 -13.22 -0.63
C ALA A 159 -16.32 -14.04 -0.27
N ALA A 160 -16.78 -14.00 0.99
CA ALA A 160 -17.98 -14.70 1.44
C ALA A 160 -19.27 -14.21 0.76
N ALA A 161 -19.30 -12.94 0.35
CA ALA A 161 -20.39 -12.37 -0.44
C ALA A 161 -20.32 -12.77 -1.94
N GLY A 162 -19.32 -13.57 -2.35
CA GLY A 162 -19.15 -13.99 -3.76
C GLY A 162 -18.66 -12.87 -4.68
N LEU A 163 -18.12 -11.79 -4.11
CA LEU A 163 -17.70 -10.62 -4.88
C LEU A 163 -16.27 -10.69 -5.40
N LEU A 164 -15.49 -11.71 -5.03
CA LEU A 164 -14.12 -11.88 -5.50
C LEU A 164 -14.03 -13.12 -6.41
N ARG A 165 -13.51 -12.91 -7.60
CA ARG A 165 -13.31 -13.95 -8.62
C ARG A 165 -11.81 -14.06 -8.96
N GLU A 166 -11.30 -15.28 -9.06
CA GLU A 166 -9.96 -15.51 -9.59
C GLU A 166 -9.90 -15.10 -11.07
N VAL A 167 -8.85 -14.36 -11.39
CA VAL A 167 -8.60 -13.89 -12.74
C VAL A 167 -7.14 -14.10 -13.10
N VAL A 168 -6.88 -14.28 -14.37
CA VAL A 168 -5.57 -14.07 -14.97
C VAL A 168 -5.64 -12.72 -15.67
N LEU A 169 -4.91 -11.74 -15.15
CA LEU A 169 -4.90 -10.44 -15.80
C LEU A 169 -3.97 -10.53 -17.02
N GLU A 170 -4.56 -10.64 -18.20
CA GLU A 170 -3.86 -10.64 -19.48
C GLU A 170 -3.67 -9.20 -19.95
N ILE A 171 -2.41 -8.80 -20.10
CA ILE A 171 -2.03 -7.44 -20.51
C ILE A 171 -1.33 -7.55 -21.85
N ASP A 172 -1.99 -7.08 -22.90
CA ASP A 172 -1.46 -7.00 -24.25
C ASP A 172 -0.71 -5.67 -24.45
N LEU A 173 0.56 -5.76 -24.87
CA LEU A 173 1.39 -4.61 -25.18
C LEU A 173 1.54 -4.41 -26.72
N GLY A 174 0.69 -5.05 -27.52
CA GLY A 174 0.74 -5.02 -28.97
C GLY A 174 1.88 -5.88 -29.54
N ASP A 175 2.59 -5.36 -30.53
CA ASP A 175 3.66 -6.09 -31.26
C ASP A 175 4.80 -6.57 -30.35
N GLU A 176 4.86 -6.08 -29.13
CA GLU A 176 5.93 -6.38 -28.16
C GLU A 176 5.59 -7.49 -27.17
N GLY A 177 4.48 -8.20 -27.40
CA GLY A 177 4.03 -9.32 -26.56
C GLY A 177 3.13 -8.89 -25.41
N GLY A 178 2.91 -9.79 -24.45
CA GLY A 178 1.98 -9.58 -23.35
C GLY A 178 2.52 -10.07 -22.01
N TYR A 179 1.82 -9.69 -20.95
CA TYR A 179 2.06 -10.14 -19.59
C TYR A 179 0.83 -10.86 -19.04
N ASN A 180 1.08 -11.90 -18.28
CA ASN A 180 0.06 -12.57 -17.49
C ASN A 180 0.37 -12.38 -16.01
N VAL A 181 -0.58 -11.83 -15.26
CA VAL A 181 -0.49 -11.72 -13.80
C VAL A 181 -1.42 -12.79 -13.21
N PRO A 182 -0.91 -13.97 -12.88
CA PRO A 182 -1.71 -15.06 -12.32
C PRO A 182 -1.86 -14.92 -10.81
N GLY A 183 -2.81 -15.68 -10.25
CA GLY A 183 -2.98 -15.83 -8.80
C GLY A 183 -3.51 -14.57 -8.12
N VAL A 184 -4.24 -13.75 -8.85
CA VAL A 184 -4.94 -12.59 -8.31
C VAL A 184 -6.45 -12.80 -8.39
N LEU A 185 -7.16 -12.11 -7.49
CA LEU A 185 -8.61 -12.01 -7.56
C LEU A 185 -8.97 -10.54 -7.87
N ALA A 186 -10.04 -10.38 -8.62
CA ALA A 186 -10.65 -9.08 -8.88
C ALA A 186 -12.09 -9.07 -8.36
N VAL A 187 -12.66 -7.89 -8.20
CA VAL A 187 -14.09 -7.79 -7.94
C VAL A 187 -14.86 -8.24 -9.19
N ASP A 188 -15.79 -9.15 -8.98
CA ASP A 188 -16.72 -9.61 -10.02
C ASP A 188 -17.85 -8.57 -10.17
N GLU A 189 -17.81 -7.81 -11.26
CA GLU A 189 -18.79 -6.75 -11.53
C GLU A 189 -20.19 -7.31 -11.80
N GLU A 190 -20.29 -8.51 -12.40
CA GLU A 190 -21.57 -9.17 -12.65
C GLU A 190 -22.19 -9.62 -11.32
N ALA A 191 -21.41 -10.24 -10.44
CA ALA A 191 -21.85 -10.60 -9.10
C ALA A 191 -22.23 -9.37 -8.27
N LEU A 192 -21.46 -8.28 -8.38
CA LEU A 192 -21.76 -7.01 -7.72
C LEU A 192 -23.09 -6.40 -8.18
N ALA A 193 -23.34 -6.44 -9.49
CA ALA A 193 -24.58 -5.93 -10.09
C ALA A 193 -25.81 -6.82 -9.77
N ALA A 194 -25.59 -8.12 -9.57
CA ALA A 194 -26.63 -9.11 -9.29
C ALA A 194 -26.93 -9.29 -7.78
N LEU A 195 -26.35 -8.47 -6.90
CA LEU A 195 -26.56 -8.59 -5.45
C LEU A 195 -28.05 -8.47 -5.11
N PRO A 196 -28.59 -9.38 -4.27
CA PRO A 196 -29.93 -9.22 -3.71
C PRO A 196 -30.02 -7.97 -2.82
N ASP A 197 -31.20 -7.34 -2.78
CA ASP A 197 -31.44 -6.10 -1.99
C ASP A 197 -30.96 -6.21 -0.54
N ALA A 198 -31.21 -7.34 0.12
CA ALA A 198 -30.78 -7.58 1.49
C ALA A 198 -29.25 -7.54 1.64
N GLU A 199 -28.52 -8.10 0.69
CA GLU A 199 -27.05 -8.09 0.65
C GLU A 199 -26.50 -6.70 0.33
N VAL A 200 -27.13 -5.95 -0.57
CA VAL A 200 -26.77 -4.56 -0.86
C VAL A 200 -26.85 -3.74 0.43
N VAL A 201 -27.95 -3.86 1.17
CA VAL A 201 -28.13 -3.14 2.44
C VAL A 201 -27.07 -3.55 3.48
N ARG A 202 -26.83 -4.86 3.61
CA ARG A 202 -25.83 -5.40 4.54
C ARG A 202 -24.43 -4.89 4.23
N LEU A 203 -23.99 -5.02 2.98
CA LEU A 203 -22.67 -4.61 2.53
C LEU A 203 -22.50 -3.09 2.58
N HIS A 204 -23.55 -2.33 2.27
CA HIS A 204 -23.54 -0.88 2.38
C HIS A 204 -23.31 -0.43 3.84
N ARG A 205 -24.07 -0.97 4.79
CA ARG A 205 -23.94 -0.64 6.22
C ARG A 205 -22.57 -1.02 6.80
N ALA A 206 -21.96 -2.07 6.27
CA ALA A 206 -20.61 -2.49 6.63
C ALA A 206 -19.49 -1.70 5.91
N GLY A 207 -19.82 -0.78 4.98
CA GLY A 207 -18.86 -0.05 4.17
C GLY A 207 -18.20 -0.88 3.05
N LEU A 208 -18.55 -2.17 2.94
CA LEU A 208 -17.93 -3.11 2.00
C LEU A 208 -18.33 -2.86 0.54
N LEU A 209 -19.57 -2.42 0.32
CA LEU A 209 -20.05 -2.09 -1.02
C LEU A 209 -19.22 -0.96 -1.65
N ARG A 210 -18.84 0.04 -0.85
CA ARG A 210 -17.96 1.13 -1.28
C ARG A 210 -16.58 0.61 -1.69
N LEU A 211 -15.98 -0.26 -0.88
CA LEU A 211 -14.67 -0.85 -1.18
C LEU A 211 -14.70 -1.70 -2.45
N ALA A 212 -15.73 -2.55 -2.61
CA ALA A 212 -15.91 -3.35 -3.82
C ALA A 212 -16.04 -2.47 -5.07
N THR A 213 -16.86 -1.41 -5.01
CA THR A 213 -17.04 -0.48 -6.13
C THR A 213 -15.73 0.24 -6.49
N MET A 214 -14.95 0.67 -5.50
CA MET A 214 -13.67 1.32 -5.74
C MET A 214 -12.66 0.35 -6.36
N ALA A 215 -12.59 -0.89 -5.88
CA ALA A 215 -11.71 -1.90 -6.44
C ALA A 215 -12.10 -2.26 -7.88
N ALA A 216 -13.39 -2.46 -8.17
CA ALA A 216 -13.87 -2.69 -9.54
C ALA A 216 -13.50 -1.53 -10.47
N ALA A 217 -13.84 -0.29 -10.11
CA ALA A 217 -13.55 0.89 -10.91
C ALA A 217 -12.04 1.10 -11.14
N SER A 218 -11.20 0.69 -10.19
CA SER A 218 -9.75 0.84 -10.27
C SER A 218 -9.10 0.01 -11.39
N LEU A 219 -9.76 -1.05 -11.88
CA LEU A 219 -9.22 -1.89 -12.94
C LEU A 219 -9.02 -1.14 -14.26
N ALA A 220 -9.73 -0.04 -14.47
CA ALA A 220 -9.47 0.87 -15.60
C ALA A 220 -8.02 1.41 -15.62
N ASN A 221 -7.34 1.47 -14.47
CA ASN A 221 -5.94 1.90 -14.39
C ASN A 221 -4.94 0.90 -14.98
N VAL A 222 -5.36 -0.31 -15.37
CA VAL A 222 -4.50 -1.23 -16.14
C VAL A 222 -4.04 -0.59 -17.43
N SER A 223 -4.89 0.21 -18.09
CA SER A 223 -4.52 0.98 -19.28
C SER A 223 -3.33 1.91 -19.02
N ARG A 224 -3.30 2.53 -17.85
CA ARG A 224 -2.19 3.40 -17.44
C ARG A 224 -0.89 2.62 -17.23
N LEU A 225 -0.96 1.42 -16.66
CA LEU A 225 0.23 0.56 -16.54
C LEU A 225 0.80 0.21 -17.92
N ILE A 226 -0.07 -0.11 -18.89
CA ILE A 226 0.32 -0.38 -20.27
C ILE A 226 1.03 0.85 -20.86
N GLU A 227 0.44 2.04 -20.72
CA GLU A 227 1.05 3.28 -21.22
C GLU A 227 2.42 3.55 -20.60
N LEU A 228 2.54 3.42 -19.28
CA LEU A 228 3.80 3.62 -18.56
C LEU A 228 4.86 2.59 -18.99
N LYS A 229 4.45 1.33 -19.17
CA LYS A 229 5.34 0.27 -19.64
C LYS A 229 5.87 0.55 -21.04
N ASN A 230 4.98 0.94 -21.95
CA ASN A 230 5.36 1.27 -23.33
C ASN A 230 6.28 2.50 -23.39
N LYS A 231 6.03 3.53 -22.60
CA LYS A 231 6.93 4.69 -22.48
C LYS A 231 8.31 4.29 -21.97
N LYS A 232 8.37 3.50 -20.92
CA LYS A 232 9.64 3.01 -20.36
C LYS A 232 10.44 2.21 -21.38
N ARG A 233 9.78 1.37 -22.19
CA ARG A 233 10.45 0.61 -23.27
C ARG A 233 10.94 1.49 -24.41
N ALA A 234 10.18 2.53 -24.73
CA ALA A 234 10.57 3.51 -25.75
C ALA A 234 11.72 4.45 -25.29
N GLY A 235 12.14 4.37 -24.03
CA GLY A 235 13.18 5.23 -23.47
C GLY A 235 12.75 6.68 -23.24
N VAL A 236 11.43 6.89 -23.07
CA VAL A 236 10.81 8.21 -22.89
C VAL A 236 10.27 8.34 -21.47
#